data_89e21e473ead86d9237cda02a0eef7e4
#
_entry.id   89e21e473ead86d9237cda02a0eef7e4
#
_cell.length_a   1.000
_cell.length_b   1.000
_cell.length_c   1.000
_cell.angle_alpha   90.00
_cell.angle_beta   90.00
_cell.angle_gamma   90.00
#
_symmetry.space_group_name_H-M   'P 1'
#
loop_
_entity.id
_entity.type
_entity.pdbx_description
1 polymer ?
#
loop_
_entity_poly.entity_id
_entity_poly.type
_entity_poly.pdbx_seq_one_letter_code
_entity_poly.pdbx_strand_id
1 'polypeptide(L)'
;MRATNVFKMGFLSMVAAAGLFVASNGLAADAHSTSKFEGVKANSGMATHGRSGNNDTLTWSDEFKIPDTPAPHWQVVDSKGNVYLLNRLKIKGGLLGGEKENRTITIPAYIHDVAKVQIYCAWAEALLGEASFPRPIMTAAGESRANGMHADSGMKHDGMAMGR
;
A
#
# COMPACT_ATOMS: atom_id res chain seq x y z
N MET A 1 56.79 -2.21 69.86
CA MET A 1 57.70 -2.54 68.77
C MET A 1 56.87 -2.68 67.45
N ARG A 2 57.23 -1.89 66.50
CA ARG A 2 56.79 -1.80 65.08
C ARG A 2 55.31 -2.09 64.73
N ALA A 3 54.60 -1.01 64.57
CA ALA A 3 53.32 -0.94 63.84
C ALA A 3 53.52 -1.04 62.34
N THR A 4 52.71 -1.84 61.67
CA THR A 4 52.63 -1.90 60.23
C THR A 4 51.24 -1.41 59.78
N ASN A 5 51.24 -0.24 59.16
CA ASN A 5 50.06 0.36 58.53
C ASN A 5 49.70 -0.44 57.31
N VAL A 6 48.47 -0.94 57.26
CA VAL A 6 47.87 -1.53 56.06
C VAL A 6 46.98 -0.49 55.39
N PHE A 7 47.47 -0.05 54.27
CA PHE A 7 46.79 0.89 53.37
C PHE A 7 45.63 0.19 52.65
N LYS A 8 44.38 0.51 52.97
CA LYS A 8 43.21 0.01 52.23
C LYS A 8 43.01 0.88 51.02
N MET A 9 43.37 0.37 49.84
CA MET A 9 42.98 0.91 48.56
C MET A 9 41.54 0.52 48.26
N GLY A 10 40.63 1.52 48.26
CA GLY A 10 39.25 1.38 47.81
C GLY A 10 39.21 1.33 46.29
N PHE A 11 38.77 0.22 45.74
CA PHE A 11 38.46 0.11 44.32
C PHE A 11 37.05 0.74 44.08
N LEU A 12 37.03 1.89 43.43
CA LEU A 12 35.83 2.52 42.93
C LEU A 12 35.42 1.80 41.69
N SER A 13 34.43 0.94 41.80
CA SER A 13 33.86 0.18 40.67
C SER A 13 32.93 1.10 39.85
N MET A 14 33.40 1.59 38.74
CA MET A 14 32.64 2.38 37.79
C MET A 14 31.84 1.40 36.89
N VAL A 15 30.54 1.24 37.22
CA VAL A 15 29.61 0.47 36.38
C VAL A 15 29.22 1.35 35.20
N ALA A 16 29.83 1.12 34.04
CA ALA A 16 29.38 1.70 32.78
C ALA A 16 28.15 0.93 32.31
N ALA A 17 26.96 1.54 32.50
CA ALA A 17 25.74 1.05 31.89
C ALA A 17 25.80 1.31 30.36
N ALA A 18 26.21 0.32 29.60
CA ALA A 18 26.05 0.35 28.14
C ALA A 18 24.57 0.17 27.80
N GLY A 19 23.87 1.28 27.56
CA GLY A 19 22.52 1.26 27.03
C GLY A 19 22.54 0.68 25.61
N LEU A 20 22.03 -0.55 25.45
CA LEU A 20 21.69 -1.12 24.14
C LEU A 20 20.53 -0.32 23.56
N PHE A 21 20.83 0.65 22.71
CA PHE A 21 19.84 1.20 21.77
C PHE A 21 19.51 0.11 20.77
N VAL A 22 18.42 -0.62 21.01
CA VAL A 22 17.79 -1.43 19.98
C VAL A 22 17.18 -0.47 18.98
N ALA A 23 17.89 -0.16 17.92
CA ALA A 23 17.32 0.50 16.76
C ALA A 23 16.27 -0.46 16.18
N SER A 24 15.00 -0.21 16.48
CA SER A 24 13.89 -0.83 15.78
C SER A 24 13.99 -0.34 14.34
N ASN A 25 14.58 -1.15 13.46
CA ASN A 25 14.40 -1.00 12.04
C ASN A 25 12.91 -1.31 11.75
N GLY A 26 12.05 -0.32 12.00
CA GLY A 26 10.73 -0.31 11.44
C GLY A 26 10.94 -0.37 9.93
N LEU A 27 10.62 -1.53 9.33
CA LEU A 27 10.49 -1.63 7.88
C LEU A 27 9.53 -0.52 7.48
N ALA A 28 10.05 0.56 6.91
CA ALA A 28 9.23 1.57 6.28
C ALA A 28 8.37 0.81 5.28
N ALA A 29 7.07 0.74 5.54
CA ALA A 29 6.14 0.10 4.61
C ALA A 29 6.36 0.77 3.26
N ASP A 30 6.66 -0.02 2.24
CA ASP A 30 6.84 0.48 0.89
C ASP A 30 5.56 1.26 0.52
N ALA A 31 5.70 2.52 0.12
CA ALA A 31 4.58 3.38 -0.19
C ALA A 31 3.66 2.79 -1.28
N HIS A 32 4.19 1.86 -2.07
CA HIS A 32 3.48 1.16 -3.15
C HIS A 32 2.89 -0.21 -2.74
N SER A 33 3.07 -0.63 -1.49
CA SER A 33 2.50 -1.88 -0.98
C SER A 33 1.47 -1.59 0.11
N THR A 34 0.40 -2.40 0.12
CA THR A 34 -0.64 -2.31 1.16
C THR A 34 -0.14 -2.95 2.47
N SER A 35 -0.91 -2.79 3.55
CA SER A 35 -0.86 -3.70 4.68
C SER A 35 -1.16 -5.14 4.22
N LYS A 36 -0.95 -6.12 5.10
CA LYS A 36 -1.45 -7.47 4.91
C LYS A 36 -2.98 -7.43 4.79
N PHE A 37 -3.56 -8.29 3.93
CA PHE A 37 -5.00 -8.48 3.89
C PHE A 37 -5.51 -9.02 5.23
N GLU A 38 -6.58 -8.40 5.71
CA GLU A 38 -7.29 -8.80 6.93
C GLU A 38 -8.78 -8.96 6.64
N GLY A 39 -9.37 -10.08 7.07
CA GLY A 39 -10.79 -10.34 6.85
C GLY A 39 -11.20 -11.76 7.15
N VAL A 40 -12.46 -12.05 6.88
CA VAL A 40 -13.08 -13.34 7.23
C VAL A 40 -12.54 -14.51 6.40
N LYS A 41 -12.06 -14.24 5.18
CA LYS A 41 -11.51 -15.28 4.28
C LYS A 41 -10.23 -14.87 3.55
N ALA A 42 -9.99 -13.57 3.32
CA ALA A 42 -8.75 -13.06 2.75
C ALA A 42 -7.92 -12.41 3.88
N ASN A 43 -6.97 -13.16 4.42
CA ASN A 43 -6.18 -12.77 5.59
C ASN A 43 -4.69 -13.08 5.44
N SER A 44 -4.18 -13.13 4.20
CA SER A 44 -2.79 -13.40 3.89
C SER A 44 -2.31 -12.54 2.71
N GLY A 45 -0.99 -12.35 2.63
CA GLY A 45 -0.37 -11.56 1.57
C GLY A 45 -0.74 -10.08 1.60
N MET A 46 -0.31 -9.35 0.60
CA MET A 46 -0.57 -7.92 0.39
C MET A 46 -0.69 -7.63 -1.11
N ALA A 47 -1.15 -6.45 -1.46
CA ALA A 47 -1.16 -5.97 -2.83
C ALA A 47 -0.09 -4.91 -3.04
N THR A 48 0.55 -4.94 -4.21
CA THR A 48 1.56 -3.96 -4.61
C THR A 48 1.07 -3.23 -5.86
N HIS A 49 1.14 -1.91 -5.85
CA HIS A 49 0.95 -1.07 -7.02
C HIS A 49 2.22 -1.04 -7.86
N GLY A 50 2.07 -1.13 -9.16
CA GLY A 50 3.13 -1.01 -10.15
C GLY A 50 2.65 -0.30 -11.40
N ARG A 51 3.56 -0.11 -12.36
CA ARG A 51 3.25 0.44 -13.69
C ARG A 51 3.74 -0.49 -14.79
N SER A 52 2.94 -0.64 -15.83
CA SER A 52 3.30 -1.35 -17.06
C SER A 52 2.99 -0.44 -18.25
N GLY A 53 4.04 0.21 -18.79
CA GLY A 53 3.86 1.32 -19.73
C GLY A 53 3.08 2.47 -19.08
N ASN A 54 1.97 2.86 -19.71
CA ASN A 54 1.09 3.92 -19.21
C ASN A 54 -0.04 3.41 -18.29
N ASN A 55 -0.04 2.12 -17.97
CA ASN A 55 -1.10 1.51 -17.17
C ASN A 55 -0.62 1.25 -15.74
N ASP A 56 -1.43 1.63 -14.77
CA ASP A 56 -1.25 1.25 -13.38
C ASP A 56 -1.73 -0.17 -13.17
N THR A 57 -1.05 -0.92 -12.32
CA THR A 57 -1.34 -2.33 -12.03
C THR A 57 -1.41 -2.60 -10.54
N LEU A 58 -2.17 -3.63 -10.17
CA LEU A 58 -2.14 -4.23 -8.84
C LEU A 58 -1.73 -5.69 -8.97
N THR A 59 -0.80 -6.10 -8.10
CA THR A 59 -0.31 -7.49 -8.04
C THR A 59 -0.36 -7.95 -6.59
N TRP A 60 -0.91 -9.15 -6.31
CA TRP A 60 -0.78 -9.72 -4.96
C TRP A 60 0.56 -10.44 -4.78
N SER A 61 1.01 -10.49 -3.52
CA SER A 61 2.26 -11.16 -3.14
C SER A 61 2.13 -12.68 -3.18
N ASP A 62 3.26 -13.39 -3.14
CA ASP A 62 3.29 -14.86 -3.20
C ASP A 62 2.59 -15.52 -2.01
N GLU A 63 2.54 -14.84 -0.87
CA GLU A 63 1.87 -15.32 0.34
C GLU A 63 0.35 -15.19 0.28
N PHE A 64 -0.19 -14.46 -0.72
CA PHE A 64 -1.64 -14.31 -0.85
C PHE A 64 -2.28 -15.63 -1.26
N LYS A 65 -3.28 -16.03 -0.50
CA LYS A 65 -4.10 -17.22 -0.79
C LYS A 65 -5.48 -16.77 -1.25
N ILE A 66 -5.83 -17.16 -2.48
CA ILE A 66 -7.15 -16.86 -3.02
C ILE A 66 -8.21 -17.57 -2.16
N PRO A 67 -9.19 -16.84 -1.62
CA PRO A 67 -10.27 -17.45 -0.85
C PRO A 67 -11.05 -18.47 -1.69
N ASP A 68 -11.39 -19.59 -1.05
CA ASP A 68 -12.26 -20.60 -1.64
C ASP A 68 -13.72 -20.13 -1.59
N THR A 69 -14.12 -19.40 -2.62
CA THR A 69 -15.47 -18.86 -2.83
C THR A 69 -15.81 -18.86 -4.32
N PRO A 70 -17.11 -18.91 -4.70
CA PRO A 70 -17.51 -19.07 -6.12
C PRO A 70 -17.07 -17.94 -7.04
N ALA A 71 -16.98 -16.72 -6.56
CA ALA A 71 -16.70 -15.55 -7.39
C ALA A 71 -15.85 -14.49 -6.68
N PRO A 72 -14.59 -14.79 -6.29
CA PRO A 72 -13.70 -13.80 -5.68
C PRO A 72 -13.20 -12.82 -6.73
N HIS A 73 -13.32 -11.51 -6.41
CA HIS A 73 -12.92 -10.41 -7.26
C HIS A 73 -11.95 -9.49 -6.55
N TRP A 74 -11.12 -8.82 -7.34
CA TRP A 74 -10.47 -7.60 -6.96
C TRP A 74 -11.52 -6.50 -6.83
N GLN A 75 -11.41 -5.70 -5.80
CA GLN A 75 -12.18 -4.50 -5.58
C GLN A 75 -11.24 -3.42 -5.02
N VAL A 76 -11.41 -2.19 -5.40
CA VAL A 76 -10.61 -1.08 -4.85
C VAL A 76 -11.53 0.00 -4.31
N VAL A 77 -10.99 0.77 -3.36
CA VAL A 77 -11.66 1.92 -2.77
C VAL A 77 -10.73 3.11 -2.93
N ASP A 78 -11.25 4.22 -3.48
CA ASP A 78 -10.50 5.45 -3.62
C ASP A 78 -10.44 6.26 -2.30
N SER A 79 -9.72 7.37 -2.28
CA SER A 79 -9.59 8.24 -1.12
C SER A 79 -10.90 8.93 -0.70
N LYS A 80 -11.90 8.94 -1.58
CA LYS A 80 -13.25 9.50 -1.35
C LYS A 80 -14.24 8.46 -0.85
N GLY A 81 -13.84 7.17 -0.81
CA GLY A 81 -14.69 6.05 -0.42
C GLY A 81 -15.52 5.45 -1.56
N ASN A 82 -15.30 5.86 -2.82
CA ASN A 82 -15.94 5.19 -3.95
C ASN A 82 -15.36 3.79 -4.14
N VAL A 83 -16.25 2.83 -4.40
CA VAL A 83 -15.91 1.41 -4.52
C VAL A 83 -16.01 0.96 -5.97
N TYR A 84 -14.99 0.28 -6.45
CA TYR A 84 -14.90 -0.19 -7.84
C TYR A 84 -14.64 -1.70 -7.86
N LEU A 85 -15.62 -2.47 -8.33
CA LEU A 85 -15.44 -3.91 -8.55
C LEU A 85 -14.63 -4.12 -9.83
N LEU A 86 -13.55 -4.90 -9.73
CA LEU A 86 -12.63 -5.17 -10.83
C LEU A 86 -12.67 -6.65 -11.26
N ASN A 87 -11.58 -7.12 -11.81
CA ASN A 87 -11.45 -8.45 -12.38
C ASN A 87 -11.60 -9.57 -11.34
N ARG A 88 -12.04 -10.74 -11.78
CA ARG A 88 -12.02 -11.96 -10.97
C ARG A 88 -10.58 -12.34 -10.62
N LEU A 89 -10.39 -12.90 -9.41
CA LEU A 89 -9.10 -13.44 -8.99
C LEU A 89 -8.73 -14.71 -9.77
N LYS A 90 -9.72 -15.43 -10.24
CA LYS A 90 -9.56 -16.61 -11.11
C LYS A 90 -10.30 -16.40 -12.42
N ILE A 91 -9.64 -16.67 -13.51
CA ILE A 91 -10.19 -16.60 -14.87
C ILE A 91 -10.12 -17.97 -15.50
N LYS A 92 -11.02 -18.25 -16.44
CA LYS A 92 -10.96 -19.49 -17.23
C LYS A 92 -9.66 -19.49 -18.05
N GLY A 93 -8.86 -20.54 -17.93
CA GLY A 93 -7.78 -20.83 -18.84
C GLY A 93 -8.32 -21.08 -20.25
N GLY A 94 -7.46 -21.04 -21.28
CA GLY A 94 -7.88 -21.25 -22.67
C GLY A 94 -8.63 -22.58 -22.91
N LEU A 95 -8.83 -22.95 -24.17
CA LEU A 95 -9.73 -24.04 -24.63
C LEU A 95 -9.61 -25.39 -23.89
N LEU A 96 -8.43 -25.71 -23.36
CA LEU A 96 -8.15 -26.95 -22.60
C LEU A 96 -7.68 -26.69 -21.18
N GLY A 97 -7.67 -25.43 -20.72
CA GLY A 97 -7.14 -25.02 -19.41
C GLY A 97 -8.22 -24.92 -18.34
N GLY A 98 -7.88 -25.35 -17.13
CA GLY A 98 -8.64 -25.09 -15.90
C GLY A 98 -8.66 -23.62 -15.52
N GLU A 99 -9.02 -23.29 -14.31
CA GLU A 99 -8.94 -21.93 -13.78
C GLU A 99 -7.48 -21.48 -13.66
N LYS A 100 -7.20 -20.24 -14.09
CA LYS A 100 -5.91 -19.57 -13.96
C LYS A 100 -6.05 -18.41 -12.98
N GLU A 101 -5.04 -18.21 -12.15
CA GLU A 101 -4.95 -17.06 -11.25
C GLU A 101 -4.73 -15.77 -12.04
N ASN A 102 -5.51 -14.75 -11.73
CA ASN A 102 -5.39 -13.41 -12.29
C ASN A 102 -4.62 -12.52 -11.29
N ARG A 103 -3.35 -12.85 -11.11
CA ARG A 103 -2.47 -12.29 -10.08
C ARG A 103 -2.23 -10.79 -10.23
N THR A 104 -2.13 -10.35 -11.47
CA THR A 104 -1.90 -8.94 -11.79
C THR A 104 -3.06 -8.43 -12.63
N ILE A 105 -3.61 -7.29 -12.24
CA ILE A 105 -4.66 -6.61 -12.97
C ILE A 105 -4.24 -5.19 -13.32
N THR A 106 -4.84 -4.63 -14.38
CA THR A 106 -4.73 -3.21 -14.71
C THR A 106 -5.82 -2.44 -13.99
N ILE A 107 -5.43 -1.31 -13.39
CA ILE A 107 -6.38 -0.36 -12.80
C ILE A 107 -6.99 0.46 -13.95
N PRO A 108 -8.32 0.51 -14.08
CA PRO A 108 -8.96 1.32 -15.12
C PRO A 108 -8.64 2.81 -14.97
N ALA A 109 -8.45 3.51 -16.09
CA ALA A 109 -8.05 4.92 -16.12
C ALA A 109 -9.08 5.90 -15.50
N TYR A 110 -10.33 5.48 -15.28
CA TYR A 110 -11.32 6.29 -14.57
C TYR A 110 -11.13 6.31 -13.05
N ILE A 111 -10.27 5.44 -12.51
CA ILE A 111 -9.88 5.41 -11.09
C ILE A 111 -8.62 6.25 -10.93
N HIS A 112 -8.74 7.38 -10.24
CA HIS A 112 -7.67 8.36 -10.15
C HIS A 112 -6.73 8.14 -8.97
N ASP A 113 -7.19 7.47 -7.93
CA ASP A 113 -6.39 7.05 -6.79
C ASP A 113 -6.94 5.77 -6.17
N VAL A 114 -6.10 5.08 -5.39
CA VAL A 114 -6.48 3.87 -4.64
C VAL A 114 -5.99 4.00 -3.20
N ALA A 115 -6.91 4.00 -2.26
CA ALA A 115 -6.63 4.00 -0.83
C ALA A 115 -6.58 2.58 -0.26
N LYS A 116 -7.48 1.70 -0.74
CA LYS A 116 -7.59 0.32 -0.26
C LYS A 116 -7.77 -0.67 -1.40
N VAL A 117 -7.28 -1.87 -1.19
CA VAL A 117 -7.58 -3.04 -2.02
C VAL A 117 -8.43 -4.00 -1.21
N GLN A 118 -9.50 -4.48 -1.80
CA GLN A 118 -10.43 -5.40 -1.17
C GLN A 118 -10.55 -6.67 -2.01
N ILE A 119 -10.84 -7.77 -1.34
CA ILE A 119 -11.24 -9.03 -1.96
C ILE A 119 -12.71 -9.22 -1.67
N TYR A 120 -13.50 -9.28 -2.72
CA TYR A 120 -14.96 -9.29 -2.65
C TYR A 120 -15.53 -10.51 -3.36
N CYS A 121 -16.49 -11.19 -2.75
CA CYS A 121 -17.23 -12.27 -3.39
C CYS A 121 -18.48 -11.72 -4.08
N ALA A 122 -18.47 -11.61 -5.39
CA ALA A 122 -19.60 -11.08 -6.14
C ALA A 122 -20.83 -11.99 -6.11
N TRP A 123 -20.69 -13.29 -5.85
CA TRP A 123 -21.81 -14.20 -5.71
C TRP A 123 -22.54 -14.06 -4.37
N ALA A 124 -21.78 -13.87 -3.29
CA ALA A 124 -22.33 -13.74 -1.93
C ALA A 124 -22.54 -12.28 -1.52
N GLU A 125 -22.17 -11.34 -2.38
CA GLU A 125 -22.18 -9.88 -2.11
C GLU A 125 -21.48 -9.54 -0.79
N ALA A 126 -20.33 -10.18 -0.53
CA ALA A 126 -19.64 -10.10 0.74
C ALA A 126 -18.16 -9.68 0.61
N LEU A 127 -17.72 -8.79 1.50
CA LEU A 127 -16.32 -8.45 1.69
C LEU A 127 -15.61 -9.63 2.36
N LEU A 128 -14.56 -10.15 1.72
CA LEU A 128 -13.77 -11.27 2.22
C LEU A 128 -12.54 -10.82 3.01
N GLY A 129 -12.02 -9.66 2.71
CA GLY A 129 -10.92 -9.01 3.40
C GLY A 129 -10.45 -7.76 2.67
N GLU A 130 -9.71 -6.91 3.38
CA GLU A 130 -9.16 -5.66 2.84
C GLU A 130 -7.72 -5.44 3.30
N ALA A 131 -7.02 -4.60 2.53
CA ALA A 131 -5.68 -4.12 2.83
C ALA A 131 -5.56 -2.65 2.40
N SER A 132 -4.89 -1.83 3.19
CA SER A 132 -4.81 -0.39 2.95
C SER A 132 -3.39 0.01 2.54
N PHE A 133 -3.27 0.94 1.60
CA PHE A 133 -2.01 1.63 1.39
C PHE A 133 -1.72 2.59 2.54
N PRO A 134 -0.45 2.82 2.91
CA PRO A 134 -0.08 3.81 3.93
C PRO A 134 -0.57 5.22 3.59
N ARG A 135 -0.67 5.53 2.30
CA ARG A 135 -1.27 6.73 1.70
C ARG A 135 -1.94 6.32 0.39
N PRO A 136 -3.04 6.98 -0.01
CA PRO A 136 -3.63 6.71 -1.31
C PRO A 136 -2.61 6.81 -2.44
N ILE A 137 -2.59 5.83 -3.32
CA ILE A 137 -1.73 5.79 -4.50
C ILE A 137 -2.44 6.56 -5.62
N MET A 138 -1.76 7.58 -6.17
CA MET A 138 -2.23 8.26 -7.37
C MET A 138 -1.93 7.40 -8.59
N THR A 139 -2.93 7.20 -9.44
CA THR A 139 -2.75 6.57 -10.75
C THR A 139 -2.21 7.58 -11.76
N ALA A 140 -1.65 7.12 -12.88
CA ALA A 140 -1.21 8.00 -13.98
C ALA A 140 -2.32 8.94 -14.47
N ALA A 141 -3.57 8.44 -14.50
CA ALA A 141 -4.73 9.25 -14.85
C ALA A 141 -5.04 10.33 -13.79
N GLY A 142 -4.86 9.99 -12.50
CA GLY A 142 -5.00 10.95 -11.40
C GLY A 142 -3.92 12.01 -11.40
N GLU A 143 -2.66 11.63 -11.64
CA GLU A 143 -1.52 12.55 -11.77
C GLU A 143 -1.73 13.53 -12.94
N SER A 144 -2.14 13.04 -14.10
CA SER A 144 -2.41 13.87 -15.28
C SER A 144 -3.51 14.89 -15.01
N ARG A 145 -4.56 14.51 -14.30
CA ARG A 145 -5.66 15.41 -13.94
C ARG A 145 -5.21 16.47 -12.92
N ALA A 146 -4.45 16.10 -11.91
CA ALA A 146 -3.92 17.04 -10.92
C ALA A 146 -3.03 18.11 -11.57
N ASN A 147 -2.13 17.68 -12.49
CA ASN A 147 -1.24 18.58 -13.22
C ASN A 147 -2.02 19.51 -14.17
N GLY A 148 -3.10 19.04 -14.83
CA GLY A 148 -3.94 19.84 -15.69
C GLY A 148 -4.70 20.96 -14.93
N MET A 149 -5.14 20.71 -13.71
CA MET A 149 -5.80 21.72 -12.87
C MET A 149 -4.86 22.86 -12.43
N HIS A 150 -3.57 22.58 -12.27
CA HIS A 150 -2.58 23.60 -11.93
C HIS A 150 -2.20 24.49 -13.13
N ALA A 151 -2.30 23.99 -14.36
CA ALA A 151 -1.99 24.77 -15.58
C ALA A 151 -3.05 25.81 -15.90
N ASP A 152 -4.32 25.54 -15.59
CA ASP A 152 -5.45 26.44 -15.91
C ASP A 152 -5.62 27.59 -14.91
N SER A 153 -5.10 27.46 -13.69
CA SER A 153 -5.16 28.53 -12.69
C SER A 153 -4.16 29.68 -12.91
N GLY A 154 -3.32 29.59 -13.93
CA GLY A 154 -2.26 30.56 -14.27
C GLY A 154 -2.63 31.62 -15.32
N MET A 155 -3.83 31.58 -15.94
CA MET A 155 -4.27 32.63 -16.86
C MET A 155 -4.67 33.89 -16.07
N LYS A 156 -3.70 34.76 -15.85
CA LYS A 156 -3.94 36.14 -15.44
C LYS A 156 -4.74 36.83 -16.53
N HIS A 157 -5.91 37.37 -16.17
CA HIS A 157 -6.57 38.42 -16.89
C HIS A 157 -5.66 39.67 -16.91
N ASP A 158 -4.86 39.83 -17.95
CA ASP A 158 -4.27 41.10 -18.25
C ASP A 158 -5.34 41.99 -18.83
N GLY A 159 -5.66 43.04 -18.07
CA GLY A 159 -6.73 43.97 -18.32
C GLY A 159 -6.60 44.68 -19.66
N MET A 160 -7.68 44.72 -20.40
CA MET A 160 -7.91 45.71 -21.43
C MET A 160 -7.92 47.10 -20.81
N ALA A 161 -6.84 47.82 -20.94
CA ALA A 161 -6.79 49.27 -20.79
C ALA A 161 -7.41 49.87 -22.05
N MET A 162 -8.66 50.33 -21.95
CA MET A 162 -9.25 51.25 -22.93
C MET A 162 -8.55 52.63 -22.79
N GLY A 163 -7.70 52.95 -23.76
CA GLY A 163 -7.19 54.30 -23.99
C GLY A 163 -8.22 55.09 -24.80
N ARG A 164 -8.52 56.28 -24.31
CA ARG A 164 -9.27 57.34 -25.01
C ARG A 164 -8.44 57.89 -26.14
#